data_0d8406b548b86ce9acb0590d022f0ab7
#
_entry.id   0d8406b548b86ce9acb0590d022f0ab7
#
_cell.length_a   1.000
_cell.length_b   1.000
_cell.length_c   1.000
_cell.angle_alpha   90.00
_cell.angle_beta   90.00
_cell.angle_gamma   90.00
#
_symmetry.space_group_name_H-M   'P 1'
#
loop_
_entity.id
_entity.type
_entity.pdbx_description
1 polymer ?
#
loop_
_entity_poly.entity_id
_entity_poly.type
_entity_poly.pdbx_seq_one_letter_code
_entity_poly.pdbx_strand_id
1 'polypeptide(L)'
;MLSLRFPRVWIGLGWLLVAGVSLGSLLPPPDFDIVDNDKLVHFGSYFLLTIWFCGLYDKRRNYIVIAAVLIGLGALLDLLQGATSTRHFDIYDILANTIGVLLGFVLALVLVGGWCQTVERWLTK
;
A
#
# COMPACT_ATOMS: atom_id res chain seq x y z
N MET A 1 -0.93 -2.33 -18.08
CA MET A 1 0.24 -2.84 -17.33
C MET A 1 1.44 -2.81 -18.23
N LEU A 2 2.60 -2.52 -17.68
CA LEU A 2 3.86 -2.56 -18.40
C LEU A 2 4.17 -3.98 -18.92
N SER A 3 4.95 -4.06 -20.01
CA SER A 3 5.49 -5.34 -20.49
C SER A 3 6.63 -5.78 -19.56
N LEU A 4 6.28 -6.63 -18.60
CA LEU A 4 7.19 -7.20 -17.63
C LEU A 4 7.55 -8.64 -18.03
N ARG A 5 8.75 -9.07 -17.73
CA ARG A 5 9.20 -10.45 -17.96
C ARG A 5 8.55 -11.43 -16.99
N PHE A 6 8.35 -10.99 -15.73
CA PHE A 6 7.79 -11.81 -14.67
C PHE A 6 6.54 -11.17 -14.03
N PRO A 7 5.48 -10.85 -14.81
CA PRO A 7 4.34 -10.10 -14.30
C PRO A 7 3.63 -10.82 -13.16
N ARG A 8 3.53 -12.14 -13.21
CA ARG A 8 2.88 -12.94 -12.16
C ARG A 8 3.61 -12.86 -10.82
N VAL A 9 4.94 -12.77 -10.85
CA VAL A 9 5.74 -12.63 -9.63
C VAL A 9 5.47 -11.26 -8.98
N TRP A 10 5.53 -10.20 -9.76
CA TRP A 10 5.29 -8.84 -9.27
C TRP A 10 3.87 -8.66 -8.71
N ILE A 11 2.88 -9.18 -9.43
CA ILE A 11 1.47 -9.13 -8.99
C ILE A 11 1.30 -9.99 -7.73
N GLY A 12 1.85 -11.19 -7.69
CA GLY A 12 1.77 -12.08 -6.53
C GLY A 12 2.38 -11.47 -5.27
N LEU A 13 3.57 -10.86 -5.39
CA LEU A 13 4.20 -10.16 -4.27
C LEU A 13 3.36 -8.95 -3.81
N GLY A 14 2.76 -8.21 -4.74
CA GLY A 14 1.85 -7.11 -4.41
C GLY A 14 0.65 -7.59 -3.59
N TRP A 15 0.03 -8.70 -3.99
CA TRP A 15 -1.09 -9.29 -3.25
C TRP A 15 -0.68 -9.84 -1.89
N LEU A 16 0.54 -10.39 -1.76
CA LEU A 16 1.09 -10.78 -0.46
C LEU A 16 1.25 -9.57 0.46
N LEU A 17 1.70 -8.44 -0.06
CA LEU A 17 1.77 -7.20 0.71
C LEU A 17 0.39 -6.73 1.15
N VAL A 18 -0.61 -6.76 0.28
CA VAL A 18 -2.00 -6.44 0.63
C VAL A 18 -2.52 -7.36 1.73
N ALA A 19 -2.29 -8.67 1.59
CA ALA A 19 -2.69 -9.64 2.60
C ALA A 19 -2.01 -9.38 3.96
N GLY A 20 -0.71 -9.07 3.94
CA GLY A 20 0.05 -8.74 5.15
C GLY A 20 -0.47 -7.49 5.85
N VAL A 21 -0.72 -6.42 5.11
CA VAL A 21 -1.29 -5.18 5.65
C VAL A 21 -2.70 -5.42 6.19
N SER A 22 -3.53 -6.15 5.46
CA SER A 22 -4.91 -6.45 5.87
C SER A 22 -4.96 -7.29 7.14
N LEU A 23 -4.15 -8.36 7.23
CA LEU A 23 -4.04 -9.19 8.43
C LEU A 23 -3.49 -8.40 9.61
N GLY A 24 -2.44 -7.60 9.41
CA GLY A 24 -1.88 -6.75 10.45
C GLY A 24 -2.87 -5.72 10.98
N SER A 25 -3.79 -5.25 10.12
CA SER A 25 -4.85 -4.33 10.52
C SER A 25 -5.93 -4.98 11.37
N LEU A 26 -6.26 -6.24 11.13
CA LEU A 26 -7.39 -6.93 11.77
C LEU A 26 -6.97 -7.78 12.98
N LEU A 27 -5.72 -8.22 13.05
CA LEU A 27 -5.19 -8.98 14.17
C LEU A 27 -4.96 -8.08 15.40
N PRO A 28 -4.96 -8.66 16.63
CA PRO A 28 -4.61 -7.91 17.84
C PRO A 28 -3.23 -7.24 17.69
N PRO A 29 -3.06 -6.00 18.21
CA PRO A 29 -1.76 -5.34 18.15
C PRO A 29 -0.72 -6.15 18.92
N PRO A 30 0.54 -6.22 18.43
CA PRO A 30 1.63 -6.86 19.17
C PRO A 30 1.93 -6.09 20.48
N ASP A 31 2.32 -6.82 21.52
CA ASP A 31 2.67 -6.26 22.85
C ASP A 31 4.00 -5.49 22.87
N PHE A 32 4.43 -4.96 21.74
CA PHE A 32 5.63 -4.15 21.65
C PHE A 32 5.31 -2.66 21.85
N ASP A 33 6.19 -1.92 22.50
CA ASP A 33 6.12 -0.46 22.70
C ASP A 33 6.17 0.38 21.39
N ILE A 34 5.85 -0.24 20.25
CA ILE A 34 5.72 0.41 18.94
C ILE A 34 4.40 1.17 18.82
N VAL A 35 3.56 1.10 19.84
CA VAL A 35 2.20 1.69 19.86
C VAL A 35 2.21 3.20 19.61
N ASP A 36 3.27 3.90 20.02
CA ASP A 36 3.40 5.35 19.81
C ASP A 36 3.60 5.73 18.32
N ASN A 37 3.94 4.74 17.47
CA ASN A 37 4.18 4.92 16.03
C ASN A 37 3.11 4.26 15.13
N ASP A 38 1.92 3.99 15.66
CA ASP A 38 0.84 3.34 14.92
C ASP A 38 0.48 4.11 13.64
N LYS A 39 0.41 5.44 13.70
CA LYS A 39 0.15 6.29 12.54
C LYS A 39 1.25 6.19 11.48
N LEU A 40 2.49 6.04 11.88
CA LEU A 40 3.62 5.86 10.98
C LEU A 40 3.54 4.49 10.27
N VAL A 41 3.10 3.45 10.97
CA VAL A 41 2.88 2.11 10.38
C VAL A 41 1.75 2.17 9.34
N HIS A 42 0.63 2.82 9.63
CA HIS A 42 -0.47 3.04 8.68
C HIS A 42 0.01 3.81 7.45
N PHE A 43 0.62 4.96 7.66
CA PHE A 43 1.19 5.78 6.59
C PHE A 43 2.18 5.00 5.72
N GLY A 44 3.17 4.36 6.33
CA GLY A 44 4.22 3.63 5.63
C GLY A 44 3.70 2.43 4.85
N SER A 45 2.75 1.68 5.40
CA SER A 45 2.14 0.52 4.75
C SER A 45 1.44 0.92 3.46
N TYR A 46 0.60 1.94 3.49
CA TYR A 46 -0.16 2.38 2.31
C TYR A 46 0.71 3.15 1.31
N PHE A 47 1.72 3.85 1.79
CA PHE A 47 2.75 4.43 0.94
C PHE A 47 3.47 3.34 0.12
N LEU A 48 3.94 2.28 0.77
CA LEU A 48 4.62 1.17 0.11
C LEU A 48 3.72 0.41 -0.85
N LEU A 49 2.46 0.15 -0.48
CA LEU A 49 1.49 -0.47 -1.39
C LEU A 49 1.29 0.37 -2.65
N THR A 50 1.16 1.69 -2.50
CA THR A 50 0.99 2.60 -3.63
C THR A 50 2.20 2.56 -4.56
N ILE A 51 3.39 2.68 -4.02
CA ILE A 51 4.64 2.61 -4.78
C ILE A 51 4.76 1.26 -5.51
N TRP A 52 4.42 0.17 -4.83
CA TRP A 52 4.49 -1.16 -5.41
C TRP A 52 3.59 -1.27 -6.65
N PHE A 53 2.30 -1.00 -6.49
CA PHE A 53 1.34 -1.16 -7.59
C PHE A 53 1.56 -0.14 -8.71
N CYS A 54 1.94 1.10 -8.41
CA CYS A 54 2.32 2.07 -9.43
C CYS A 54 3.57 1.65 -10.21
N GLY A 55 4.42 0.80 -9.64
CA GLY A 55 5.56 0.22 -10.33
C GLY A 55 5.21 -0.69 -11.50
N LEU A 56 3.98 -1.23 -11.52
CA LEU A 56 3.50 -2.15 -12.56
C LEU A 56 2.92 -1.43 -13.79
N TYR A 57 2.74 -0.13 -13.71
CA TYR A 57 2.05 0.66 -14.73
C TYR A 57 2.85 1.91 -15.12
N ASP A 58 2.52 2.47 -16.27
CA ASP A 58 3.14 3.69 -16.82
C ASP A 58 2.14 4.83 -17.02
N LYS A 59 0.84 4.55 -16.89
CA LYS A 59 -0.21 5.53 -17.20
C LYS A 59 -0.78 6.17 -15.94
N ARG A 60 -0.86 7.50 -15.94
CA ARG A 60 -1.47 8.30 -14.87
C ARG A 60 -2.85 7.80 -14.45
N ARG A 61 -3.68 7.38 -15.42
CA ARG A 61 -5.01 6.82 -15.15
C ARG A 61 -4.95 5.63 -14.19
N ASN A 62 -3.98 4.73 -14.39
CA ASN A 62 -3.81 3.55 -13.54
C ASN A 62 -3.40 3.96 -12.11
N TYR A 63 -2.55 4.97 -11.97
CA TYR A 63 -2.15 5.48 -10.66
C TYR A 63 -3.33 6.07 -9.88
N ILE A 64 -4.23 6.79 -10.59
CA ILE A 64 -5.47 7.31 -9.99
C ILE A 64 -6.36 6.17 -9.48
N VAL A 65 -6.54 5.12 -10.27
CA VAL A 65 -7.33 3.95 -9.89
C VAL A 65 -6.69 3.24 -8.69
N ILE A 66 -5.37 3.03 -8.70
CA ILE A 66 -4.64 2.42 -7.59
C ILE A 66 -4.82 3.24 -6.31
N ALA A 67 -4.65 4.55 -6.39
CA ALA A 67 -4.83 5.43 -5.24
C ALA A 67 -6.26 5.35 -4.69
N ALA A 68 -7.27 5.41 -5.54
CA ALA A 68 -8.68 5.31 -5.13
C ALA A 68 -8.99 3.97 -4.45
N VAL A 69 -8.51 2.86 -5.03
CA VAL A 69 -8.72 1.52 -4.47
C VAL A 69 -8.02 1.36 -3.12
N LEU A 70 -6.80 1.84 -2.98
CA LEU A 70 -6.05 1.73 -1.72
C LEU A 70 -6.62 2.62 -0.62
N ILE A 71 -7.10 3.81 -0.95
CA ILE A 71 -7.82 4.67 0.01
C ILE A 71 -9.09 3.97 0.49
N GLY A 72 -9.86 3.40 -0.44
CA GLY A 72 -11.06 2.64 -0.12
C GLY A 72 -10.78 1.41 0.75
N LEU A 73 -9.73 0.65 0.43
CA LEU A 73 -9.29 -0.50 1.22
C LEU A 73 -8.89 -0.08 2.64
N GLY A 74 -8.11 0.99 2.77
CA GLY A 74 -7.70 1.51 4.08
C GLY A 74 -8.89 1.91 4.93
N ALA A 75 -9.83 2.66 4.37
CA ALA A 75 -11.04 3.05 5.06
C ALA A 75 -11.89 1.84 5.49
N LEU A 76 -12.07 0.86 4.60
CA LEU A 76 -12.81 -0.36 4.89
C LEU A 76 -12.17 -1.16 6.03
N LEU A 77 -10.86 -1.37 6.00
CA LEU A 77 -10.14 -2.11 7.04
C LEU A 77 -10.22 -1.39 8.39
N ASP A 78 -10.12 -0.07 8.41
CA ASP A 78 -10.22 0.71 9.64
C ASP A 78 -11.64 0.65 10.22
N LEU A 79 -12.67 0.64 9.38
CA LEU A 79 -14.05 0.41 9.83
C LEU A 79 -14.24 -1.00 10.39
N LEU A 80 -13.66 -2.01 9.75
CA LEU A 80 -13.69 -3.40 10.25
C LEU A 80 -12.90 -3.55 11.56
N GLN A 81 -11.80 -2.81 11.75
CA GLN A 81 -11.09 -2.75 13.02
C GLN A 81 -11.99 -2.32 14.17
N GLY A 82 -12.82 -1.30 13.94
CA GLY A 82 -13.77 -0.81 14.94
C GLY A 82 -14.82 -1.84 15.36
N ALA A 83 -15.06 -2.88 14.53
CA ALA A 83 -15.96 -3.98 14.83
C ALA A 83 -15.30 -5.13 15.61
N THR A 84 -13.97 -5.14 15.74
CA THR A 84 -13.24 -6.16 16.51
C THR A 84 -13.16 -5.78 17.99
N SER A 85 -13.12 -6.79 18.88
CA SER A 85 -13.02 -6.56 20.33
C SER A 85 -11.64 -6.10 20.80
N THR A 86 -10.61 -6.22 19.96
CA THR A 86 -9.20 -5.95 20.29
C THR A 86 -8.66 -4.67 19.71
N ARG A 87 -9.43 -4.00 18.84
CA ARG A 87 -9.04 -2.76 18.16
C ARG A 87 -10.14 -1.71 18.30
N HIS A 88 -9.75 -0.44 18.20
CA HIS A 88 -10.67 0.71 18.21
C HIS A 88 -10.62 1.43 16.87
N PHE A 89 -11.79 1.95 16.43
CA PHE A 89 -11.86 2.83 15.28
C PHE A 89 -11.21 4.19 15.61
N ASP A 90 -10.31 4.62 14.75
CA ASP A 90 -9.66 5.93 14.85
C ASP A 90 -9.63 6.58 13.46
N ILE A 91 -10.31 7.72 13.33
CA ILE A 91 -10.34 8.49 12.09
C ILE A 91 -8.95 8.94 11.62
N TYR A 92 -8.02 9.14 12.55
CA TYR A 92 -6.64 9.50 12.23
C TYR A 92 -5.87 8.38 11.52
N ASP A 93 -6.27 7.12 11.70
CA ASP A 93 -5.71 5.99 10.94
C ASP A 93 -6.08 6.10 9.47
N ILE A 94 -7.33 6.45 9.16
CA ILE A 94 -7.79 6.71 7.79
C ILE A 94 -7.02 7.88 7.17
N LEU A 95 -6.79 8.95 7.93
CA LEU A 95 -6.01 10.09 7.46
C LEU A 95 -4.57 9.70 7.17
N ALA A 96 -3.93 8.93 8.05
CA ALA A 96 -2.55 8.47 7.86
C ALA A 96 -2.43 7.57 6.61
N ASN A 97 -3.35 6.64 6.41
CA ASN A 97 -3.41 5.78 5.23
C ASN A 97 -3.56 6.63 3.96
N THR A 98 -4.49 7.57 3.95
CA THR A 98 -4.76 8.44 2.81
C THR A 98 -3.56 9.31 2.45
N ILE A 99 -2.90 9.91 3.44
CA ILE A 99 -1.67 10.69 3.22
C ILE A 99 -0.58 9.80 2.63
N GLY A 100 -0.42 8.58 3.13
CA GLY A 100 0.53 7.62 2.58
C GLY A 100 0.27 7.30 1.11
N VAL A 101 -0.98 7.03 0.75
CA VAL A 101 -1.39 6.79 -0.64
C VAL A 101 -1.13 8.01 -1.52
N LEU A 102 -1.51 9.20 -1.08
CA LEU A 102 -1.34 10.43 -1.86
C LEU A 102 0.13 10.76 -2.09
N LEU A 103 0.97 10.59 -1.07
CA LEU A 103 2.40 10.79 -1.22
C LEU A 103 3.02 9.76 -2.19
N GLY A 104 2.65 8.50 -2.07
CA GLY A 104 3.07 7.45 -3.00
C GLY A 104 2.63 7.72 -4.43
N PHE A 105 1.41 8.22 -4.62
CA PHE A 105 0.87 8.63 -5.91
C PHE A 105 1.69 9.76 -6.55
N VAL A 106 2.00 10.80 -5.78
CA VAL A 106 2.81 11.93 -6.27
C VAL A 106 4.21 11.46 -6.66
N LEU A 107 4.85 10.64 -5.83
CA LEU A 107 6.17 10.08 -6.15
C LEU A 107 6.13 9.20 -7.40
N ALA A 108 5.07 8.42 -7.59
CA ALA A 108 4.90 7.61 -8.79
C ALA A 108 4.80 8.48 -10.04
N LEU A 109 4.06 9.60 -9.97
CA LEU A 109 3.95 10.54 -11.09
C LEU A 109 5.28 11.17 -11.46
N VAL A 110 6.12 11.47 -10.49
CA VAL A 110 7.32 12.31 -10.67
C VAL A 110 8.59 11.49 -10.89
N LEU A 111 8.76 10.39 -10.13
CA LEU A 111 10.06 9.71 -10.01
C LEU A 111 10.03 8.20 -10.26
N VAL A 112 9.08 7.48 -9.67
CA VAL A 112 9.19 6.03 -9.51
C VAL A 112 8.11 5.22 -10.24
N GLY A 113 7.26 5.85 -11.02
CA GLY A 113 6.27 5.11 -11.81
C GLY A 113 6.94 4.11 -12.74
N GLY A 114 6.43 2.87 -12.79
CA GLY A 114 6.98 1.82 -13.65
C GLY A 114 8.32 1.24 -13.20
N TRP A 115 8.73 1.43 -11.94
CA TRP A 115 10.03 0.99 -11.43
C TRP A 115 10.28 -0.51 -11.57
N CYS A 116 9.24 -1.34 -11.56
CA CYS A 116 9.37 -2.80 -11.75
C CYS A 116 10.07 -3.15 -13.06
N GLN A 117 9.75 -2.45 -14.15
CA GLN A 117 10.40 -2.66 -15.44
C GLN A 117 11.89 -2.25 -15.39
N THR A 118 12.21 -1.22 -14.65
CA THR A 118 13.61 -0.78 -14.47
C THR A 118 14.42 -1.84 -13.72
N VAL A 119 13.85 -2.40 -12.65
CA VAL A 119 14.49 -3.49 -11.90
C VAL A 119 14.68 -4.73 -12.76
N GLU A 120 13.66 -5.14 -13.53
CA GLU A 120 13.80 -6.28 -14.44
C GLU A 120 14.91 -6.08 -15.46
N ARG A 121 15.01 -4.90 -16.04
CA ARG A 121 16.10 -4.59 -16.97
C ARG A 121 17.48 -4.68 -16.32
N TRP A 122 17.57 -4.37 -15.04
CA TRP A 122 18.81 -4.49 -14.27
C TRP A 122 19.18 -5.96 -14.00
N LEU A 123 18.20 -6.77 -13.63
CA LEU A 123 18.40 -8.19 -13.30
C LEU A 123 18.69 -9.06 -14.53
N THR A 124 18.40 -8.57 -15.73
CA THR A 124 18.55 -9.32 -16.98
C THR A 124 19.73 -8.85 -17.84
N LYS A 125 20.57 -7.98 -17.31
CA LYS A 125 21.87 -7.60 -17.91
C LYS A 125 22.91 -8.66 -17.57
#